data_bae3dae82fb2f0cdf9686b17d50b3200
#
_entry.id   bae3dae82fb2f0cdf9686b17d50b3200
#
_cell.length_a   1.000
_cell.length_b   1.000
_cell.length_c   1.000
_cell.angle_alpha   90.00
_cell.angle_beta   90.00
_cell.angle_gamma   90.00
#
_symmetry.space_group_name_H-M   'P 1'
#
loop_
_entity.id
_entity.type
_entity.pdbx_description
1 polymer ?
#
loop_
_entity_poly.entity_id
_entity_poly.type
_entity_poly.pdbx_seq_one_letter_code
_entity_poly.pdbx_strand_id
1 'polypeptide(L)'
;TSAGGKLDGTNQMSIMRWLEAGATASYGTCVEPCNYSAKFPRASVLLRHYFGGNTLIEAYWKSVNWPGEGVFVGEPLARPWGSKVDYAGTQMTITTTIFEPGKSYALEGQSATTGQWETVLGALSVAQPKREQLVVDPMAHRAYRLVVLP
;
A
#
# COMPACT_ATOMS: atom_id res chain seq x y z
N THR A 1 -7.94 -6.57 18.61
CA THR A 1 -8.50 -6.88 19.92
C THR A 1 -10.02 -6.87 19.87
N SER A 2 -10.67 -7.83 20.50
CA SER A 2 -12.11 -7.93 20.61
C SER A 2 -12.60 -6.80 21.53
N ALA A 3 -13.64 -6.06 21.16
CA ALA A 3 -14.13 -4.87 21.87
C ALA A 3 -13.04 -3.82 22.26
N GLY A 4 -11.85 -3.97 21.71
CA GLY A 4 -10.70 -3.12 22.01
C GLY A 4 -10.66 -1.80 21.24
N GLY A 5 -11.69 -1.49 20.47
CA GLY A 5 -11.80 -0.23 19.74
C GLY A 5 -12.07 0.98 20.62
N LYS A 6 -12.35 0.77 21.90
CA LYS A 6 -12.42 1.85 22.89
C LYS A 6 -11.02 2.34 23.25
N LEU A 7 -10.86 3.64 23.34
CA LEU A 7 -9.58 4.28 23.67
C LEU A 7 -9.31 4.25 25.18
N ASP A 8 -10.35 4.28 25.97
CA ASP A 8 -10.31 4.16 27.42
C ASP A 8 -10.29 2.69 27.89
N GLY A 9 -9.99 2.49 29.16
CA GLY A 9 -9.88 1.16 29.74
C GLY A 9 -11.16 0.34 29.63
N THR A 10 -11.00 -0.89 29.22
CA THR A 10 -12.05 -1.93 29.21
C THR A 10 -11.51 -3.17 29.93
N ASN A 11 -12.36 -4.15 30.19
CA ASN A 11 -11.92 -5.44 30.72
C ASN A 11 -11.03 -6.22 29.72
N GLN A 12 -10.91 -5.73 28.49
CA GLN A 12 -10.06 -6.25 27.45
C GLN A 12 -8.93 -5.27 27.13
N MET A 13 -7.88 -5.75 26.46
CA MET A 13 -6.75 -4.93 26.06
C MET A 13 -7.18 -3.85 25.07
N SER A 14 -6.97 -2.60 25.44
CA SER A 14 -7.19 -1.45 24.56
C SER A 14 -6.33 -1.52 23.32
N ILE A 15 -6.83 -1.00 22.19
CA ILE A 15 -6.06 -0.86 20.95
C ILE A 15 -4.81 0.02 21.13
N MET A 16 -4.82 0.92 22.10
CA MET A 16 -3.68 1.82 22.41
C MET A 16 -2.45 1.07 22.88
N ARG A 17 -2.61 -0.10 23.53
CA ARG A 17 -1.47 -0.91 24.02
C ARG A 17 -0.53 -1.36 22.91
N TRP A 18 -1.04 -1.54 21.69
CA TRP A 18 -0.20 -1.85 20.55
C TRP A 18 0.67 -0.67 20.14
N LEU A 19 0.11 0.55 20.16
CA LEU A 19 0.87 1.77 19.85
C LEU A 19 1.92 2.05 20.92
N GLU A 20 1.58 1.86 22.20
CA GLU A 20 2.52 1.96 23.32
C GLU A 20 3.69 0.97 23.19
N ALA A 21 3.44 -0.20 22.60
CA ALA A 21 4.46 -1.19 22.29
C ALA A 21 5.25 -0.92 20.99
N GLY A 22 5.02 0.20 20.32
CA GLY A 22 5.72 0.61 19.11
C GLY A 22 5.13 0.08 17.80
N ALA A 23 3.90 -0.46 17.79
CA ALA A 23 3.24 -0.84 16.55
C ALA A 23 2.85 0.39 15.74
N THR A 24 2.98 0.32 14.41
CA THR A 24 2.60 1.40 13.49
C THR A 24 1.10 1.71 13.56
N ALA A 25 0.28 0.69 13.74
CA ALA A 25 -1.17 0.83 13.89
C ALA A 25 -1.78 -0.38 14.58
N SER A 26 -3.02 -0.22 14.99
CA SER A 26 -3.83 -1.28 15.58
C SER A 26 -5.29 -1.12 15.19
N TYR A 27 -6.04 -2.20 15.35
CA TYR A 27 -7.48 -2.23 15.12
C TYR A 27 -8.21 -2.92 16.26
N GLY A 28 -9.40 -2.42 16.56
CA GLY A 28 -10.30 -3.05 17.49
C GLY A 28 -11.76 -2.91 17.08
N THR A 29 -12.56 -3.92 17.37
CA THR A 29 -14.02 -3.86 17.22
C THR A 29 -14.64 -3.00 18.32
N CYS A 30 -15.72 -2.29 18.00
CA CYS A 30 -16.36 -1.33 18.90
C CYS A 30 -17.48 -1.91 19.73
N VAL A 31 -18.20 -2.91 19.20
CA VAL A 31 -19.46 -3.41 19.76
C VAL A 31 -19.46 -4.94 19.80
N GLU A 32 -19.95 -5.48 20.91
CA GLU A 32 -20.22 -6.91 21.05
C GLU A 32 -21.49 -7.32 20.28
N PRO A 33 -21.61 -8.58 19.83
CA PRO A 33 -20.61 -9.65 19.96
C PRO A 33 -19.45 -9.47 18.99
N CYS A 34 -18.22 -9.66 19.49
CA CYS A 34 -16.98 -9.48 18.71
C CYS A 34 -16.49 -10.73 18.02
N ASN A 35 -17.18 -11.85 18.11
CA ASN A 35 -16.75 -13.14 17.58
C ASN A 35 -17.08 -13.36 16.08
N TYR A 36 -17.54 -12.34 15.37
CA TYR A 36 -17.75 -12.41 13.93
C TYR A 36 -16.46 -12.09 13.16
N SER A 37 -15.97 -13.05 12.42
CA SER A 37 -14.75 -12.88 11.60
C SER A 37 -14.86 -11.74 10.57
N ALA A 38 -16.07 -11.42 10.12
CA ALA A 38 -16.33 -10.32 9.20
C ALA A 38 -15.98 -8.93 9.75
N LYS A 39 -15.90 -8.79 11.08
CA LYS A 39 -15.49 -7.55 11.76
C LYS A 39 -13.98 -7.32 11.76
N PHE A 40 -13.20 -8.35 11.45
CA PHE A 40 -11.75 -8.29 11.51
C PHE A 40 -11.12 -8.29 10.12
N PRO A 41 -9.95 -7.63 9.96
CA PRO A 41 -9.20 -7.71 8.72
C PRO A 41 -8.68 -9.13 8.53
N ARG A 42 -8.80 -9.64 7.30
CA ARG A 42 -8.17 -10.90 6.90
C ARG A 42 -6.69 -10.64 6.65
N ALA A 43 -5.83 -11.22 7.48
CA ALA A 43 -4.39 -10.95 7.45
C ALA A 43 -3.75 -11.19 6.06
N SER A 44 -4.12 -12.27 5.36
CA SER A 44 -3.59 -12.56 4.03
C SER A 44 -3.96 -11.49 2.98
N VAL A 45 -5.17 -10.92 3.07
CA VAL A 45 -5.63 -9.84 2.18
C VAL A 45 -4.94 -8.53 2.53
N LEU A 46 -4.87 -8.20 3.83
CA LEU A 46 -4.17 -7.00 4.32
C LEU A 46 -2.71 -7.00 3.86
N LEU A 47 -1.97 -8.08 4.14
CA LEU A 47 -0.55 -8.17 3.82
C LEU A 47 -0.31 -8.10 2.31
N ARG A 48 -1.15 -8.75 1.49
CA ARG A 48 -1.03 -8.68 0.04
C ARG A 48 -1.13 -7.23 -0.47
N HIS A 49 -2.10 -6.47 0.02
CA HIS A 49 -2.27 -5.06 -0.38
C HIS A 49 -1.15 -4.17 0.17
N TYR A 50 -0.76 -4.37 1.42
CA TYR A 50 0.28 -3.58 2.07
C TYR A 50 1.65 -3.79 1.41
N PHE A 51 2.05 -5.05 1.16
CA PHE A 51 3.27 -5.37 0.42
C PHE A 51 3.21 -4.95 -1.05
N GLY A 52 2.00 -4.90 -1.63
CA GLY A 52 1.76 -4.35 -2.96
C GLY A 52 1.85 -2.82 -3.03
N GLY A 53 2.21 -2.16 -1.92
CA GLY A 53 2.48 -0.72 -1.88
C GLY A 53 1.28 0.16 -1.58
N ASN A 54 0.14 -0.39 -1.15
CA ASN A 54 -0.96 0.42 -0.63
C ASN A 54 -0.57 1.04 0.71
N THR A 55 -1.23 2.12 1.10
CA THR A 55 -1.14 2.64 2.45
C THR A 55 -1.73 1.64 3.45
N LEU A 56 -1.34 1.74 4.71
CA LEU A 56 -1.82 0.82 5.73
C LEU A 56 -3.34 0.89 5.88
N ILE A 57 -3.93 2.08 5.83
CA ILE A 57 -5.38 2.25 5.92
C ILE A 57 -6.12 1.67 4.70
N GLU A 58 -5.58 1.82 3.48
CA GLU A 58 -6.15 1.21 2.29
C GLU A 58 -6.11 -0.32 2.34
N ALA A 59 -4.96 -0.88 2.73
CA ALA A 59 -4.79 -2.32 2.90
C ALA A 59 -5.76 -2.87 3.95
N TYR A 60 -5.95 -2.11 5.01
CA TYR A 60 -6.87 -2.40 6.08
C TYR A 60 -8.33 -2.46 5.60
N TRP A 61 -8.83 -1.38 4.99
CA TRP A 61 -10.22 -1.31 4.51
C TRP A 61 -10.53 -2.35 3.43
N LYS A 62 -9.57 -2.71 2.58
CA LYS A 62 -9.71 -3.79 1.59
C LYS A 62 -9.77 -5.19 2.21
N SER A 63 -9.37 -5.34 3.46
CA SER A 63 -9.26 -6.65 4.12
C SER A 63 -10.39 -6.98 5.09
N VAL A 64 -11.24 -6.00 5.43
CA VAL A 64 -12.33 -6.17 6.37
C VAL A 64 -13.69 -6.15 5.64
N ASN A 65 -14.60 -7.08 6.00
CA ASN A 65 -15.90 -7.16 5.35
C ASN A 65 -16.90 -6.17 5.95
N TRP A 66 -16.84 -5.91 7.27
CA TRP A 66 -17.72 -4.98 7.99
C TRP A 66 -16.93 -3.80 8.56
N PRO A 67 -16.52 -2.84 7.70
CA PRO A 67 -15.61 -1.77 8.10
C PRO A 67 -16.20 -0.81 9.15
N GLY A 68 -17.51 -0.66 9.21
CA GLY A 68 -18.20 0.20 10.18
C GLY A 68 -18.22 -0.35 11.62
N GLU A 69 -17.77 -1.58 11.84
CA GLU A 69 -17.82 -2.27 13.13
C GLU A 69 -16.54 -2.14 13.95
N GLY A 70 -15.58 -1.34 13.51
CA GLY A 70 -14.33 -1.18 14.21
C GLY A 70 -13.64 0.14 14.02
N VAL A 71 -12.59 0.36 14.81
CA VAL A 71 -11.75 1.56 14.80
C VAL A 71 -10.32 1.18 14.46
N PHE A 72 -9.74 1.90 13.54
CA PHE A 72 -8.32 1.91 13.25
C PHE A 72 -7.65 3.07 14.00
N VAL A 73 -6.52 2.82 14.64
CA VAL A 73 -5.67 3.84 15.27
C VAL A 73 -4.23 3.66 14.85
N GLY A 74 -3.51 4.77 14.68
CA GLY A 74 -2.09 4.78 14.31
C GLY A 74 -1.81 5.63 13.08
N GLU A 75 -0.76 5.28 12.32
CA GLU A 75 -0.33 6.01 11.12
C GLU A 75 -1.03 5.45 9.87
N PRO A 76 -2.10 6.10 9.39
CA PRO A 76 -2.90 5.58 8.27
C PRO A 76 -2.12 5.60 6.95
N LEU A 77 -1.21 6.54 6.76
CA LEU A 77 -0.47 6.73 5.52
C LEU A 77 0.84 5.95 5.45
N ALA A 78 1.16 5.15 6.50
CA ALA A 78 2.33 4.29 6.48
C ALA A 78 2.35 3.41 5.22
N ARG A 79 3.43 3.54 4.42
CA ARG A 79 3.55 2.92 3.11
C ARG A 79 4.99 2.50 2.84
N PRO A 80 5.59 1.61 3.65
CA PRO A 80 7.00 1.26 3.55
C PRO A 80 7.35 0.54 2.24
N TRP A 81 6.37 -0.12 1.60
CA TRP A 81 6.51 -0.81 0.31
C TRP A 81 5.98 0.02 -0.87
N GLY A 82 5.53 1.24 -0.64
CA GLY A 82 5.10 2.14 -1.71
C GLY A 82 6.26 2.60 -2.57
N SER A 83 5.97 2.91 -3.82
CA SER A 83 6.94 3.56 -4.70
C SER A 83 7.33 4.93 -4.14
N LYS A 84 8.63 5.24 -4.22
CA LYS A 84 9.20 6.55 -3.90
C LYS A 84 9.68 7.20 -5.18
N VAL A 85 9.58 8.51 -5.25
CA VAL A 85 10.07 9.28 -6.39
C VAL A 85 11.04 10.33 -5.85
N ASP A 86 12.27 10.27 -6.35
CA ASP A 86 13.33 11.22 -6.02
C ASP A 86 13.75 11.97 -7.28
N TYR A 87 14.02 13.26 -7.13
CA TYR A 87 14.46 14.13 -8.21
C TYR A 87 15.89 14.59 -7.96
N ALA A 88 16.77 14.43 -8.96
CA ALA A 88 18.15 14.88 -8.92
C ALA A 88 18.52 15.52 -10.28
N GLY A 89 18.52 16.86 -10.33
CA GLY A 89 18.75 17.59 -11.57
C GLY A 89 17.70 17.26 -12.63
N THR A 90 18.16 16.70 -13.77
CA THR A 90 17.31 16.29 -14.89
C THR A 90 16.87 14.82 -14.82
N GLN A 91 17.09 14.16 -13.69
CA GLN A 91 16.71 12.76 -13.52
C GLN A 91 15.63 12.62 -12.46
N MET A 92 14.65 11.75 -12.74
CA MET A 92 13.66 11.24 -11.80
C MET A 92 13.92 9.76 -11.59
N THR A 93 14.15 9.38 -10.34
CA THR A 93 14.33 7.98 -9.95
C THR A 93 13.07 7.48 -9.24
N ILE A 94 12.43 6.48 -9.82
CA ILE A 94 11.28 5.79 -9.23
C ILE A 94 11.79 4.51 -8.58
N THR A 95 11.77 4.45 -7.25
CA THR A 95 12.12 3.25 -6.48
C THR A 95 10.84 2.51 -6.11
N THR A 96 10.70 1.27 -6.54
CA THR A 96 9.45 0.50 -6.38
C THR A 96 9.70 -0.97 -6.03
N THR A 97 8.71 -1.59 -5.39
CA THR A 97 8.65 -3.03 -5.08
C THR A 97 7.44 -3.70 -5.72
N ILE A 98 6.78 -3.02 -6.68
CA ILE A 98 5.49 -3.44 -7.23
C ILE A 98 5.60 -4.63 -8.20
N PHE A 99 6.80 -4.92 -8.69
CA PHE A 99 7.02 -6.01 -9.64
C PHE A 99 6.76 -7.37 -9.03
N GLU A 100 5.87 -8.15 -9.65
CA GLU A 100 5.59 -9.53 -9.28
C GLU A 100 6.39 -10.49 -10.18
N PRO A 101 7.03 -11.53 -9.60
CA PRO A 101 7.70 -12.55 -10.41
C PRO A 101 6.75 -13.21 -11.41
N GLY A 102 7.27 -13.48 -12.61
CA GLY A 102 6.50 -14.10 -13.69
C GLY A 102 5.60 -13.14 -14.48
N LYS A 103 5.60 -11.85 -14.13
CA LYS A 103 4.93 -10.80 -14.93
C LYS A 103 5.96 -9.93 -15.64
N SER A 104 5.58 -9.42 -16.80
CA SER A 104 6.34 -8.40 -17.54
C SER A 104 5.62 -7.06 -17.44
N TYR A 105 6.39 -5.99 -17.39
CA TYR A 105 5.88 -4.64 -17.24
C TYR A 105 6.51 -3.69 -18.26
N ALA A 106 5.82 -2.61 -18.56
CA ALA A 106 6.40 -1.46 -19.22
C ALA A 106 6.13 -0.18 -18.43
N LEU A 107 7.09 0.72 -18.40
CA LEU A 107 6.88 2.08 -17.99
C LEU A 107 6.51 2.88 -19.22
N GLU A 108 5.33 3.48 -19.21
CA GLU A 108 4.84 4.36 -20.28
C GLU A 108 4.87 5.81 -19.82
N GLY A 109 5.19 6.71 -20.75
CA GLY A 109 5.14 8.15 -20.60
C GLY A 109 4.05 8.76 -21.46
N GLN A 110 3.34 9.76 -20.96
CA GLN A 110 2.35 10.50 -21.72
C GLN A 110 3.01 11.70 -22.41
N SER A 111 3.05 11.69 -23.72
CA SER A 111 3.57 12.79 -24.53
C SER A 111 2.88 14.12 -24.20
N ALA A 112 3.67 15.15 -23.94
CA ALA A 112 3.16 16.49 -23.64
C ALA A 112 2.44 17.13 -24.86
N THR A 113 2.83 16.74 -26.06
CA THR A 113 2.33 17.31 -27.32
C THR A 113 1.07 16.61 -27.81
N THR A 114 1.08 15.26 -27.83
CA THR A 114 0.00 14.47 -28.43
C THR A 114 -0.99 13.92 -27.41
N GLY A 115 -0.60 13.85 -26.13
CA GLY A 115 -1.36 13.18 -25.07
C GLY A 115 -1.36 11.65 -25.16
N GLN A 116 -0.70 11.09 -26.17
CA GLN A 116 -0.60 9.64 -26.36
C GLN A 116 0.38 9.02 -25.35
N TRP A 117 0.12 7.76 -24.97
CA TRP A 117 1.02 6.98 -24.14
C TRP A 117 2.03 6.24 -25.04
N GLU A 118 3.29 6.30 -24.68
CA GLU A 118 4.39 5.63 -25.38
C GLU A 118 5.27 4.89 -24.39
N THR A 119 5.85 3.77 -24.82
CA THR A 119 6.72 2.96 -23.97
C THR A 119 8.07 3.67 -23.81
N VAL A 120 8.43 3.98 -22.58
CA VAL A 120 9.71 4.59 -22.19
C VAL A 120 10.71 3.50 -21.78
N LEU A 121 10.27 2.55 -20.96
CA LEU A 121 11.05 1.38 -20.59
C LEU A 121 10.17 0.14 -20.77
N GLY A 122 10.63 -0.81 -21.56
CA GLY A 122 9.90 -2.05 -21.87
C GLY A 122 10.55 -3.29 -21.27
N ALA A 123 9.78 -4.38 -21.23
CA ALA A 123 10.22 -5.72 -20.81
C ALA A 123 10.83 -5.77 -19.40
N LEU A 124 10.31 -4.99 -18.48
CA LEU A 124 10.73 -5.00 -17.08
C LEU A 124 10.16 -6.25 -16.39
N SER A 125 11.03 -7.07 -15.81
CA SER A 125 10.60 -8.26 -15.06
C SER A 125 11.56 -8.55 -13.92
N VAL A 126 11.09 -9.28 -12.91
CA VAL A 126 11.90 -9.72 -11.78
C VAL A 126 11.77 -11.23 -11.58
N ALA A 127 12.86 -11.90 -11.23
CA ALA A 127 12.83 -13.33 -10.91
C ALA A 127 12.31 -13.59 -9.49
N GLN A 128 12.46 -12.62 -8.59
CA GLN A 128 11.98 -12.67 -7.21
C GLN A 128 11.57 -11.27 -6.75
N PRO A 129 10.70 -11.14 -5.74
CA PRO A 129 10.34 -9.84 -5.21
C PRO A 129 11.57 -9.06 -4.76
N LYS A 130 11.79 -7.89 -5.31
CA LYS A 130 12.89 -7.00 -4.94
C LYS A 130 12.53 -5.53 -5.20
N ARG A 131 13.36 -4.65 -4.66
CA ARG A 131 13.29 -3.23 -4.95
C ARG A 131 14.01 -2.94 -6.26
N GLU A 132 13.30 -2.30 -7.18
CA GLU A 132 13.83 -1.84 -8.46
C GLU A 132 13.88 -0.32 -8.52
N GLN A 133 14.80 0.19 -9.33
CA GLN A 133 14.93 1.61 -9.62
C GLN A 133 14.74 1.84 -11.12
N LEU A 134 13.82 2.71 -11.47
CA LEU A 134 13.58 3.18 -12.83
C LEU A 134 14.04 4.64 -12.91
N VAL A 135 14.93 4.92 -13.85
CA VAL A 135 15.46 6.28 -14.04
C VAL A 135 14.92 6.83 -15.35
N VAL A 136 14.30 7.99 -15.29
CA VAL A 136 13.69 8.66 -16.44
C VAL A 136 13.93 10.17 -16.37
N ASP A 137 13.77 10.87 -17.50
CA ASP A 137 13.74 12.32 -17.57
C ASP A 137 12.34 12.83 -17.17
N PRO A 138 12.19 13.55 -16.05
CA PRO A 138 10.88 14.03 -15.58
C PRO A 138 10.22 15.06 -16.53
N MET A 139 11.02 15.70 -17.40
CA MET A 139 10.52 16.73 -18.33
C MET A 139 10.11 16.18 -19.69
N ALA A 140 10.46 14.92 -20.01
CA ALA A 140 10.16 14.31 -21.28
C ALA A 140 8.65 14.01 -21.47
N HIS A 141 7.92 13.79 -20.37
CA HIS A 141 6.52 13.38 -20.40
C HIS A 141 5.70 14.09 -19.31
N ARG A 142 4.39 14.28 -19.56
CA ARG A 142 3.46 14.90 -18.59
C ARG A 142 3.16 13.99 -17.39
N ALA A 143 3.16 12.69 -17.63
CA ALA A 143 2.87 11.68 -16.62
C ALA A 143 3.55 10.37 -16.97
N TYR A 144 3.74 9.52 -15.96
CA TYR A 144 4.25 8.16 -16.13
C TYR A 144 3.28 7.16 -15.51
N ARG A 145 3.15 6.00 -16.11
CA ARG A 145 2.41 4.88 -15.55
C ARG A 145 3.13 3.55 -15.79
N LEU A 146 2.97 2.64 -14.86
CA LEU A 146 3.42 1.26 -15.03
C LEU A 146 2.24 0.41 -15.52
N VAL A 147 2.46 -0.37 -16.56
CA VAL A 147 1.47 -1.28 -17.13
C VAL A 147 1.99 -2.71 -17.10
N VAL A 148 1.10 -3.67 -16.88
CA VAL A 148 1.41 -5.10 -17.02
C VAL A 148 1.27 -5.45 -18.48
N LEU A 149 2.30 -6.08 -19.04
CA LEU A 149 2.27 -6.60 -20.40
C LEU A 149 1.55 -7.95 -20.43
N PRO A 150 0.83 -8.27 -21.53
CA PRO A 150 0.11 -9.54 -21.67
C PRO A 150 1.05 -10.76 -21.69
#